data_cdf664f762a10991cb47730886d054d1
#
_entry.id   cdf664f762a10991cb47730886d054d1
#
_cell.length_a   1.000
_cell.length_b   1.000
_cell.length_c   1.000
_cell.angle_alpha   90.00
_cell.angle_beta   90.00
_cell.angle_gamma   90.00
#
_symmetry.space_group_name_H-M   'P 1'
#
loop_
_entity.id
_entity.type
_entity.pdbx_description
1 polymer ?
#
loop_
_entity_poly.entity_id
_entity_poly.type
_entity_poly.pdbx_seq_one_letter_code
_entity_poly.pdbx_strand_id
1 'polypeptide(L)'
;MHLESQAFAEADAGLVGMMGMRGRGMGGMMGGRSNVPNGTPLRVMTLRTRARQGAAFRVPERLSSFDAAWAPRAGAPIRRVPLTFQRMEWLLDGRTFAMGDVAPEETVAAGSTQLWEFENLANPMGMEAAHPIHIHGRQFRVIDRTGGRARNALRAGIVDAGWRDTVLVLPGETVRVQVPFTRHPGLYLYHCHILEHEDMGMMRNFRVT
;
A
#
# COMPACT_ATOMS: atom_id res chain seq x y z
N MET A 1 -20.66 2.36 21.12
CA MET A 1 -19.70 1.56 20.37
C MET A 1 -18.69 2.51 19.72
N HIS A 2 -17.41 2.19 19.76
CA HIS A 2 -16.39 3.00 19.13
C HIS A 2 -15.63 2.17 18.09
N LEU A 3 -15.29 2.78 16.98
CA LEU A 3 -14.29 2.30 16.04
C LEU A 3 -12.98 3.02 16.39
N GLU A 4 -11.97 2.25 16.74
CA GLU A 4 -10.66 2.76 17.14
C GLU A 4 -9.56 2.05 16.35
N SER A 5 -8.50 2.78 15.98
CA SER A 5 -7.30 2.14 15.44
C SER A 5 -6.57 1.39 16.55
N GLN A 6 -5.91 0.31 16.21
CA GLN A 6 -5.06 -0.40 17.16
C GLN A 6 -3.69 0.27 17.27
N ALA A 7 -3.08 0.17 18.45
CA ALA A 7 -1.70 0.60 18.64
C ALA A 7 -0.72 -0.25 17.84
N PHE A 8 0.33 0.38 17.33
CA PHE A 8 1.47 -0.32 16.72
C PHE A 8 2.79 0.39 17.07
N ALA A 9 3.91 -0.31 16.99
CA ALA A 9 5.21 0.30 17.19
C ALA A 9 5.65 1.06 15.92
N GLU A 10 6.18 2.27 16.06
CA GLU A 10 6.70 3.05 14.92
C GLU A 10 7.71 2.25 14.08
N ALA A 11 8.54 1.43 14.73
CA ALA A 11 9.50 0.57 14.07
C ALA A 11 8.86 -0.43 13.10
N ASP A 12 7.61 -0.82 13.32
CA ASP A 12 6.87 -1.75 12.46
C ASP A 12 6.46 -1.09 11.14
N ALA A 13 6.26 0.23 11.15
CA ALA A 13 6.01 1.03 9.95
C ALA A 13 7.29 1.57 9.29
N GLY A 14 8.47 1.32 9.88
CA GLY A 14 9.75 1.79 9.33
C GLY A 14 10.07 3.26 9.61
N LEU A 15 9.33 3.93 10.48
CA LEU A 15 9.48 5.38 10.69
C LEU A 15 10.65 5.78 11.61
N VAL A 16 11.33 4.82 12.21
CA VAL A 16 12.41 5.03 13.21
C VAL A 16 13.61 5.76 12.62
N GLY A 17 13.93 5.55 11.34
CA GLY A 17 15.05 6.19 10.66
C GLY A 17 14.91 7.71 10.55
N MET A 18 13.70 8.23 10.46
CA MET A 18 13.43 9.67 10.43
C MET A 18 13.56 10.34 11.81
N MET A 19 13.37 9.60 12.90
CA MET A 19 13.48 10.12 14.27
C MET A 19 14.91 10.26 14.79
N GLY A 20 15.85 9.45 14.30
CA GLY A 20 17.27 9.57 14.66
C GLY A 20 17.89 10.93 14.26
N MET A 21 17.29 11.65 13.32
CA MET A 21 17.67 13.01 12.93
C MET A 21 17.04 14.11 13.78
N ARG A 22 16.19 13.79 14.75
CA ARG A 22 15.57 14.77 15.68
C ARG A 22 16.57 15.52 16.59
N GLY A 23 17.83 15.10 16.62
CA GLY A 23 18.83 15.68 17.51
C GLY A 23 19.51 16.96 17.03
N ARG A 24 19.49 17.34 15.77
CA ARG A 24 20.17 18.52 15.24
C ARG A 24 19.46 19.15 14.03
N GLY A 25 18.57 20.09 14.29
CA GLY A 25 18.34 21.25 13.39
C GLY A 25 17.61 21.06 12.07
N MET A 26 17.30 19.85 11.62
CA MET A 26 16.67 19.61 10.31
C MET A 26 15.18 19.24 10.39
N GLY A 27 14.61 19.26 11.57
CA GLY A 27 13.20 18.91 11.84
C GLY A 27 12.16 19.96 11.41
N GLY A 28 12.55 20.98 10.67
CA GLY A 28 11.66 22.08 10.29
C GLY A 28 11.08 22.04 8.88
N MET A 29 11.57 21.15 8.01
CA MET A 29 11.19 21.18 6.59
C MET A 29 10.28 20.03 6.11
N MET A 30 10.08 18.95 6.87
CA MET A 30 9.37 17.78 6.38
C MET A 30 8.32 17.19 7.31
N GLY A 31 7.70 17.94 8.14
CA GLY A 31 6.60 17.39 8.91
C GLY A 31 6.11 18.34 9.99
N GLY A 32 4.87 18.72 9.91
CA GLY A 32 4.17 19.37 11.00
C GLY A 32 4.36 18.54 12.27
N ARG A 33 4.63 19.19 13.41
CA ARG A 33 4.71 18.53 14.71
C ARG A 33 3.34 17.94 15.02
N SER A 34 3.13 16.67 14.74
CA SER A 34 1.99 15.96 15.32
C SER A 34 2.22 15.86 16.83
N ASN A 35 1.27 16.31 17.60
CA ASN A 35 1.26 16.11 19.04
C ASN A 35 0.89 14.68 19.44
N VAL A 36 0.53 13.86 18.45
CA VAL A 36 0.15 12.45 18.63
C VAL A 36 1.28 11.58 18.13
N PRO A 37 1.94 10.78 18.98
CA PRO A 37 2.97 9.84 18.54
C PRO A 37 2.41 8.85 17.51
N ASN A 38 3.22 8.48 16.52
CA ASN A 38 2.86 7.46 15.56
C ASN A 38 2.53 6.12 16.27
N GLY A 39 1.52 5.42 15.77
CA GLY A 39 1.06 4.18 16.38
C GLY A 39 0.16 4.36 17.60
N THR A 40 -0.15 5.60 18.01
CA THR A 40 -1.13 5.85 19.08
C THR A 40 -2.53 5.43 18.63
N PRO A 41 -3.30 4.71 19.46
CA PRO A 41 -4.69 4.41 19.15
C PRO A 41 -5.51 5.68 19.01
N LEU A 42 -6.28 5.78 17.95
CA LEU A 42 -7.17 6.91 17.68
C LEU A 42 -8.61 6.44 17.58
N ARG A 43 -9.50 7.20 18.19
CA ARG A 43 -10.93 7.01 18.01
C ARG A 43 -11.35 7.59 16.66
N VAL A 44 -11.63 6.71 15.71
CA VAL A 44 -12.01 7.08 14.34
C VAL A 44 -13.48 7.50 14.28
N MET A 45 -14.35 6.77 15.01
CA MET A 45 -15.79 7.04 14.96
C MET A 45 -16.49 6.58 16.24
N THR A 46 -17.54 7.28 16.61
CA THR A 46 -18.46 6.87 17.67
C THR A 46 -19.82 6.55 17.06
N LEU A 47 -20.30 5.31 17.21
CA LEU A 47 -21.63 4.89 16.83
C LEU A 47 -22.55 5.01 18.06
N ARG A 48 -23.58 5.84 17.96
CA ARG A 48 -24.64 5.96 18.97
C ARG A 48 -25.86 5.23 18.45
N THR A 49 -26.19 4.13 19.09
CA THR A 49 -27.40 3.36 18.75
C THR A 49 -28.57 3.89 19.57
N ARG A 50 -29.74 3.95 18.95
CA ARG A 50 -31.02 4.17 19.63
C ARG A 50 -31.71 2.82 19.80
N ALA A 51 -32.41 2.66 20.91
CA ALA A 51 -33.26 1.48 21.09
C ALA A 51 -34.31 1.47 19.97
N ARG A 52 -34.34 0.41 19.17
CA ARG A 52 -35.36 0.18 18.14
C ARG A 52 -36.00 -1.17 18.41
N GLN A 53 -37.31 -1.20 18.41
CA GLN A 53 -38.04 -2.48 18.41
C GLN A 53 -37.90 -3.12 17.03
N GLY A 54 -37.41 -4.33 16.97
CA GLY A 54 -37.23 -5.11 15.74
C GLY A 54 -36.54 -6.43 16.02
N ALA A 55 -36.56 -7.34 15.06
CA ALA A 55 -35.87 -8.60 15.14
C ALA A 55 -34.34 -8.37 15.28
N ALA A 56 -33.68 -9.15 16.13
CA ALA A 56 -32.22 -9.12 16.27
C ALA A 56 -31.58 -9.51 14.93
N PHE A 57 -30.75 -8.61 14.39
CA PHE A 57 -29.96 -8.94 13.23
C PHE A 57 -28.83 -9.91 13.63
N ARG A 58 -28.76 -11.04 12.96
CA ARG A 58 -27.63 -11.95 13.08
C ARG A 58 -26.68 -11.70 11.92
N VAL A 59 -25.41 -11.40 12.26
CA VAL A 59 -24.36 -11.34 11.25
C VAL A 59 -24.16 -12.77 10.71
N PRO A 60 -24.26 -12.99 9.38
CA PRO A 60 -23.99 -14.29 8.81
C PRO A 60 -22.52 -14.69 9.07
N GLU A 61 -22.26 -15.97 9.25
CA GLU A 61 -20.88 -16.47 9.40
C GLU A 61 -20.02 -16.12 8.16
N ARG A 62 -20.65 -16.04 7.00
CA ARG A 62 -20.01 -15.71 5.74
C ARG A 62 -20.72 -14.54 5.09
N LEU A 63 -20.03 -13.40 5.03
CA LEU A 63 -20.54 -12.17 4.43
C LEU A 63 -20.45 -12.17 2.91
N SER A 64 -19.41 -12.84 2.36
CA SER A 64 -19.18 -12.98 0.92
C SER A 64 -18.44 -14.26 0.60
N SER A 65 -18.55 -14.73 -0.62
CA SER A 65 -17.72 -15.79 -1.17
C SER A 65 -16.84 -15.19 -2.26
N PHE A 66 -15.52 -15.44 -2.18
CA PHE A 66 -14.61 -15.12 -3.27
C PHE A 66 -14.49 -16.35 -4.17
N ASP A 67 -14.48 -16.13 -5.48
CA ASP A 67 -14.24 -17.19 -6.42
C ASP A 67 -12.82 -17.76 -6.20
N ALA A 68 -12.78 -18.98 -5.64
CA ALA A 68 -11.52 -19.69 -5.43
C ALA A 68 -10.87 -20.14 -6.75
N ALA A 69 -11.62 -20.15 -7.84
CA ALA A 69 -11.09 -20.47 -9.17
C ALA A 69 -10.16 -19.40 -9.72
N TRP A 70 -10.01 -18.28 -9.04
CA TRP A 70 -9.05 -17.24 -9.40
C TRP A 70 -7.64 -17.60 -8.90
N ALA A 71 -7.15 -18.77 -9.32
CA ALA A 71 -5.76 -19.15 -9.06
C ALA A 71 -4.79 -18.19 -9.79
N PRO A 72 -3.57 -18.00 -9.24
CA PRO A 72 -2.53 -17.27 -9.97
C PRO A 72 -2.37 -17.85 -11.37
N ARG A 73 -2.45 -16.99 -12.38
CA ARG A 73 -2.33 -17.44 -13.77
C ARG A 73 -0.91 -17.90 -14.02
N ALA A 74 -0.73 -19.21 -14.23
CA ALA A 74 0.57 -19.77 -14.54
C ALA A 74 1.15 -19.09 -15.82
N GLY A 75 2.42 -18.68 -15.74
CA GLY A 75 3.10 -18.01 -16.85
C GLY A 75 2.68 -16.55 -17.10
N ALA A 76 1.92 -15.92 -16.19
CA ALA A 76 1.66 -14.50 -16.28
C ALA A 76 2.98 -13.71 -16.19
N PRO A 77 3.18 -12.66 -17.02
CA PRO A 77 4.36 -11.82 -16.93
C PRO A 77 4.49 -11.21 -15.54
N ILE A 78 5.71 -11.23 -14.98
CA ILE A 78 6.02 -10.63 -13.69
C ILE A 78 6.65 -9.26 -13.94
N ARG A 79 6.07 -8.23 -13.35
CA ARG A 79 6.64 -6.91 -13.28
C ARG A 79 7.11 -6.61 -11.86
N ARG A 80 8.37 -6.28 -11.69
CA ARG A 80 8.94 -5.85 -10.41
C ARG A 80 8.92 -4.34 -10.33
N VAL A 81 8.48 -3.84 -9.18
CA VAL A 81 8.39 -2.41 -8.87
C VAL A 81 9.10 -2.16 -7.55
N PRO A 82 10.40 -1.85 -7.59
CA PRO A 82 11.13 -1.47 -6.39
C PRO A 82 10.59 -0.16 -5.81
N LEU A 83 10.38 -0.15 -4.49
CA LEU A 83 10.05 1.01 -3.68
C LEU A 83 11.33 1.46 -2.99
N THR A 84 11.88 2.60 -3.40
CA THR A 84 13.20 3.02 -2.92
C THR A 84 13.22 4.47 -2.48
N PHE A 85 14.18 4.80 -1.61
CA PHE A 85 14.50 6.18 -1.25
C PHE A 85 15.93 6.48 -1.68
N GLN A 86 16.09 7.41 -2.62
CA GLN A 86 17.40 7.82 -3.14
C GLN A 86 17.42 9.33 -3.38
N ARG A 87 18.57 9.97 -3.12
CA ARG A 87 18.76 11.41 -3.34
C ARG A 87 17.67 12.28 -2.69
N MET A 88 17.20 11.87 -1.52
CA MET A 88 16.11 12.53 -0.78
C MET A 88 14.71 12.45 -1.46
N GLU A 89 14.52 11.53 -2.39
CA GLU A 89 13.26 11.30 -3.09
C GLU A 89 12.78 9.87 -2.91
N TRP A 90 11.47 9.71 -2.79
CA TRP A 90 10.81 8.41 -2.84
C TRP A 90 10.51 8.04 -4.28
N LEU A 91 10.93 6.85 -4.69
CA LEU A 91 10.86 6.41 -6.08
C LEU A 91 10.03 5.14 -6.22
N LEU A 92 9.26 5.08 -7.30
CA LEU A 92 8.67 3.85 -7.83
C LEU A 92 9.44 3.43 -9.08
N ASP A 93 9.98 2.22 -9.08
CA ASP A 93 10.77 1.69 -10.19
C ASP A 93 11.96 2.61 -10.58
N GLY A 94 12.60 3.19 -9.54
CA GLY A 94 13.73 4.10 -9.69
C GLY A 94 13.42 5.47 -10.28
N ARG A 95 12.14 5.86 -10.35
CA ARG A 95 11.68 7.10 -11.00
C ARG A 95 10.71 7.88 -10.12
N THR A 96 10.66 9.18 -10.33
CA THR A 96 9.59 10.07 -9.84
C THR A 96 8.53 10.28 -10.92
N PHE A 97 7.43 10.89 -10.53
CA PHE A 97 6.35 11.23 -11.44
C PHE A 97 6.78 12.27 -12.47
N ALA A 98 6.39 12.03 -13.71
CA ALA A 98 6.38 13.04 -14.78
C ALA A 98 5.10 12.89 -15.60
N MET A 99 4.47 14.03 -15.90
CA MET A 99 3.20 14.05 -16.62
C MET A 99 3.34 13.35 -17.98
N GLY A 100 2.54 12.30 -18.19
CA GLY A 100 2.53 11.54 -19.45
C GLY A 100 3.73 10.63 -19.70
N ASP A 101 4.73 10.61 -18.80
CA ASP A 101 5.86 9.68 -18.91
C ASP A 101 5.40 8.25 -18.63
N VAL A 102 5.68 7.35 -19.57
CA VAL A 102 5.37 5.91 -19.49
C VAL A 102 6.57 5.15 -20.02
N ALA A 103 7.20 4.38 -19.16
CA ALA A 103 8.28 3.49 -19.58
C ALA A 103 7.74 2.30 -20.42
N PRO A 104 8.56 1.68 -21.28
CA PRO A 104 8.14 0.53 -22.06
C PRO A 104 7.50 -0.59 -21.21
N GLU A 105 8.10 -0.89 -20.07
CA GLU A 105 7.63 -1.88 -19.09
C GLU A 105 6.33 -1.49 -18.37
N GLU A 106 5.92 -0.22 -18.46
CA GLU A 106 4.66 0.31 -17.94
C GLU A 106 3.52 0.23 -18.96
N THR A 107 3.77 -0.34 -20.15
CA THR A 107 2.73 -0.58 -21.14
C THR A 107 2.20 -2.00 -21.01
N VAL A 108 0.89 -2.13 -20.86
CA VAL A 108 0.20 -3.41 -20.66
C VAL A 108 -0.88 -3.60 -21.71
N ALA A 109 -1.04 -4.83 -22.19
CA ALA A 109 -2.07 -5.14 -23.17
C ALA A 109 -3.47 -5.15 -22.52
N ALA A 110 -4.46 -4.57 -23.20
CA ALA A 110 -5.84 -4.59 -22.76
C ALA A 110 -6.37 -6.02 -22.60
N GLY A 111 -7.06 -6.29 -21.51
CA GLY A 111 -7.59 -7.62 -21.19
C GLY A 111 -6.55 -8.63 -20.72
N SER A 112 -5.27 -8.22 -20.60
CA SER A 112 -4.22 -9.08 -20.06
C SER A 112 -4.30 -9.19 -18.53
N THR A 113 -3.59 -10.17 -17.99
CA THR A 113 -3.38 -10.32 -16.56
C THR A 113 -1.88 -10.39 -16.29
N GLN A 114 -1.38 -9.59 -15.37
CA GLN A 114 0.02 -9.59 -14.97
C GLN A 114 0.17 -9.85 -13.47
N LEU A 115 1.35 -10.28 -13.06
CA LEU A 115 1.79 -10.30 -11.67
C LEU A 115 2.68 -9.08 -11.44
N TRP A 116 2.33 -8.25 -10.45
CA TRP A 116 3.18 -7.14 -10.04
C TRP A 116 3.76 -7.44 -8.65
N GLU A 117 5.07 -7.25 -8.52
CA GLU A 117 5.81 -7.42 -7.28
C GLU A 117 6.26 -6.05 -6.78
N PHE A 118 5.65 -5.58 -5.71
CA PHE A 118 6.08 -4.38 -5.01
C PHE A 118 7.14 -4.76 -3.98
N GLU A 119 8.36 -4.29 -4.18
CA GLU A 119 9.54 -4.65 -3.39
C GLU A 119 9.96 -3.46 -2.53
N ASN A 120 9.61 -3.48 -1.25
CA ASN A 120 10.05 -2.47 -0.30
C ASN A 120 11.41 -2.84 0.28
N LEU A 121 12.44 -2.58 -0.51
CA LEU A 121 13.80 -3.01 -0.20
C LEU A 121 14.40 -2.19 0.95
N ALA A 122 15.25 -2.84 1.74
CA ALA A 122 16.01 -2.15 2.77
C ALA A 122 16.88 -1.05 2.14
N ASN A 123 16.80 0.15 2.71
CA ASN A 123 17.58 1.29 2.25
C ASN A 123 18.91 1.36 3.03
N PRO A 124 20.08 1.52 2.36
CA PRO A 124 21.36 1.69 3.01
C PRO A 124 21.43 2.87 3.99
N MET A 125 20.58 3.89 3.79
CA MET A 125 20.48 5.05 4.68
C MET A 125 19.58 4.81 5.90
N GLY A 126 18.99 3.61 6.05
CA GLY A 126 18.06 3.30 7.12
C GLY A 126 16.73 4.05 7.04
N MET A 127 16.44 4.69 5.91
CA MET A 127 15.15 5.35 5.64
C MET A 127 14.17 4.30 5.15
N GLU A 128 13.45 3.70 6.06
CA GLU A 128 12.43 2.69 5.75
C GLU A 128 11.05 3.23 6.10
N ALA A 129 10.09 3.02 5.26
CA ALA A 129 8.67 3.32 5.51
C ALA A 129 7.78 2.23 4.94
N ALA A 130 6.64 1.99 5.56
CA ALA A 130 5.57 1.22 4.94
C ALA A 130 4.91 2.05 3.84
N HIS A 131 4.62 1.43 2.69
CA HIS A 131 4.01 2.09 1.55
C HIS A 131 2.67 1.46 1.19
N PRO A 132 1.53 2.16 1.39
CA PRO A 132 0.26 1.75 0.80
C PRO A 132 0.28 2.07 -0.70
N ILE A 133 0.41 1.05 -1.53
CA ILE A 133 0.47 1.20 -2.99
C ILE A 133 -0.92 1.01 -3.59
N HIS A 134 -1.38 2.04 -4.29
CA HIS A 134 -2.66 2.08 -5.00
C HIS A 134 -2.47 1.99 -6.51
N ILE A 135 -3.37 1.28 -7.19
CA ILE A 135 -3.42 1.19 -8.65
C ILE A 135 -4.77 1.72 -9.14
N HIS A 136 -4.75 2.80 -9.92
CA HIS A 136 -5.95 3.41 -10.47
C HIS A 136 -6.68 2.51 -11.47
N GLY A 137 -8.00 2.59 -11.44
CA GLY A 137 -8.86 1.93 -12.39
C GLY A 137 -8.83 0.40 -12.37
N ARG A 138 -8.22 -0.20 -11.34
CA ARG A 138 -8.06 -1.66 -11.21
C ARG A 138 -8.28 -2.11 -9.79
N GLN A 139 -8.87 -3.30 -9.70
CA GLN A 139 -8.76 -4.11 -8.50
C GLN A 139 -7.84 -5.29 -8.79
N PHE A 140 -7.10 -5.70 -7.79
CA PHE A 140 -6.17 -6.81 -7.83
C PHE A 140 -6.40 -7.76 -6.64
N ARG A 141 -5.75 -8.90 -6.66
CA ARG A 141 -5.69 -9.81 -5.51
C ARG A 141 -4.25 -9.99 -5.07
N VAL A 142 -4.04 -9.96 -3.76
CA VAL A 142 -2.75 -10.33 -3.17
C VAL A 142 -2.60 -11.85 -3.30
N ILE A 143 -1.48 -12.26 -3.89
CA ILE A 143 -1.15 -13.68 -4.12
C ILE A 143 -0.31 -14.20 -2.97
N ASP A 144 0.76 -13.48 -2.67
CA ASP A 144 1.65 -13.81 -1.56
C ASP A 144 2.41 -12.58 -1.05
N ARG A 145 3.07 -12.77 0.08
CA ARG A 145 4.00 -11.83 0.70
C ARG A 145 5.23 -12.59 1.16
N THR A 146 6.39 -12.06 0.89
CA THR A 146 7.67 -12.64 1.31
C THR A 146 8.54 -11.57 1.97
N GLY A 147 9.52 -11.99 2.78
CA GLY A 147 10.39 -11.06 3.48
C GLY A 147 9.72 -10.35 4.66
N GLY A 148 10.22 -9.15 4.97
CA GLY A 148 9.76 -8.35 6.10
C GLY A 148 10.27 -8.86 7.46
N ARG A 149 9.88 -8.15 8.53
CA ARG A 149 10.24 -8.53 9.91
C ARG A 149 9.27 -9.59 10.42
N ALA A 150 9.80 -10.71 10.91
CA ALA A 150 8.99 -11.88 11.35
C ALA A 150 7.97 -11.57 12.46
N ARG A 151 8.14 -10.49 13.23
CA ARG A 151 7.28 -10.07 14.32
C ARG A 151 6.76 -8.65 14.14
N ASN A 152 6.28 -8.31 12.97
CA ASN A 152 5.66 -7.01 12.74
C ASN A 152 4.20 -7.04 13.21
N ALA A 153 3.85 -6.20 14.18
CA ALA A 153 2.49 -6.15 14.73
C ALA A 153 1.45 -5.68 13.69
N LEU A 154 1.85 -4.81 12.76
CA LEU A 154 0.98 -4.39 11.64
C LEU A 154 0.57 -5.56 10.76
N ARG A 155 1.46 -6.54 10.60
CA ARG A 155 1.21 -7.74 9.79
C ARG A 155 -0.02 -8.53 10.28
N ALA A 156 -0.22 -8.57 11.58
CA ALA A 156 -1.37 -9.27 12.17
C ALA A 156 -2.72 -8.59 11.85
N GLY A 157 -2.70 -7.29 11.54
CA GLY A 157 -3.89 -6.53 11.16
C GLY A 157 -4.16 -6.50 9.64
N ILE A 158 -3.27 -7.05 8.81
CA ILE A 158 -3.43 -7.04 7.35
C ILE A 158 -4.33 -8.20 6.92
N VAL A 159 -5.39 -7.86 6.20
CA VAL A 159 -6.30 -8.82 5.58
C VAL A 159 -6.08 -8.79 4.08
N ASP A 160 -5.49 -9.85 3.51
CA ASP A 160 -5.18 -9.93 2.07
C ASP A 160 -6.29 -10.56 1.23
N ALA A 161 -7.28 -11.17 1.88
CA ALA A 161 -8.38 -11.81 1.18
C ALA A 161 -9.24 -10.82 0.38
N GLY A 162 -9.66 -11.24 -0.83
CA GLY A 162 -10.57 -10.48 -1.66
C GLY A 162 -9.91 -9.53 -2.64
N TRP A 163 -10.77 -8.78 -3.33
CA TRP A 163 -10.38 -7.75 -4.27
C TRP A 163 -9.96 -6.48 -3.54
N ARG A 164 -8.90 -5.85 -4.01
CA ARG A 164 -8.31 -4.64 -3.47
C ARG A 164 -7.85 -3.71 -4.57
N ASP A 165 -7.77 -2.44 -4.28
CA ASP A 165 -7.15 -1.42 -5.12
C ASP A 165 -5.89 -0.83 -4.47
N THR A 166 -5.68 -1.13 -3.18
CA THR A 166 -4.55 -0.65 -2.39
C THR A 166 -3.98 -1.78 -1.54
N VAL A 167 -2.66 -1.87 -1.47
CA VAL A 167 -1.94 -2.85 -0.65
C VAL A 167 -0.82 -2.21 0.15
N LEU A 168 -0.78 -2.48 1.45
CA LEU A 168 0.31 -2.02 2.32
C LEU A 168 1.53 -2.94 2.14
N VAL A 169 2.67 -2.35 1.80
CA VAL A 169 3.96 -3.04 1.67
C VAL A 169 4.86 -2.59 2.81
N LEU A 170 5.15 -3.51 3.74
CA LEU A 170 5.94 -3.22 4.93
C LEU A 170 7.45 -3.19 4.60
N PRO A 171 8.28 -2.57 5.46
CA PRO A 171 9.73 -2.54 5.26
C PRO A 171 10.35 -3.94 5.10
N GLY A 172 11.17 -4.11 4.08
CA GLY A 172 11.83 -5.38 3.74
C GLY A 172 10.91 -6.43 3.12
N GLU A 173 9.66 -6.07 2.80
CA GLU A 173 8.64 -6.98 2.27
C GLU A 173 8.54 -6.88 0.75
N THR A 174 8.30 -8.01 0.10
CA THR A 174 7.84 -8.09 -1.28
C THR A 174 6.41 -8.60 -1.28
N VAL A 175 5.52 -7.84 -1.90
CA VAL A 175 4.11 -8.19 -2.05
C VAL A 175 3.80 -8.44 -3.51
N ARG A 176 3.35 -9.66 -3.82
CA ARG A 176 2.92 -10.02 -5.17
C ARG A 176 1.42 -9.90 -5.29
N VAL A 177 0.99 -9.14 -6.29
CA VAL A 177 -0.43 -8.95 -6.63
C VAL A 177 -0.69 -9.40 -8.07
N GLN A 178 -1.87 -9.95 -8.29
CA GLN A 178 -2.34 -10.28 -9.64
C GLN A 178 -3.34 -9.22 -10.09
N VAL A 179 -3.01 -8.55 -11.20
CA VAL A 179 -3.75 -7.41 -11.74
C VAL A 179 -4.37 -7.81 -13.08
N PRO A 180 -5.70 -7.95 -13.18
CA PRO A 180 -6.39 -8.09 -14.45
C PRO A 180 -6.61 -6.71 -15.06
N PHE A 181 -6.00 -6.42 -16.19
CA PHE A 181 -6.20 -5.16 -16.90
C PHE A 181 -7.47 -5.22 -17.74
N THR A 182 -8.28 -4.15 -17.67
CA THR A 182 -9.52 -4.10 -18.45
C THR A 182 -9.24 -3.93 -19.94
N ARG A 183 -10.33 -3.98 -20.72
CA ARG A 183 -10.34 -3.69 -22.15
C ARG A 183 -10.48 -2.19 -22.46
N HIS A 184 -10.31 -1.32 -21.47
CA HIS A 184 -10.37 0.13 -21.67
C HIS A 184 -8.95 0.67 -21.82
N PRO A 185 -8.52 1.02 -23.06
CA PRO A 185 -7.23 1.65 -23.29
C PRO A 185 -7.18 3.01 -22.60
N GLY A 186 -6.00 3.44 -22.21
CA GLY A 186 -5.83 4.74 -21.57
C GLY A 186 -4.56 4.83 -20.73
N LEU A 187 -4.35 6.03 -20.20
CA LEU A 187 -3.29 6.34 -19.27
C LEU A 187 -3.85 6.29 -17.85
N TYR A 188 -3.18 5.56 -16.99
CA TYR A 188 -3.55 5.34 -15.59
C TYR A 188 -2.37 5.59 -14.69
N LEU A 189 -2.63 5.69 -13.38
CA LEU A 189 -1.62 5.92 -12.35
C LEU A 189 -1.50 4.72 -11.42
N TYR A 190 -0.33 4.55 -10.81
CA TYR A 190 -0.13 3.83 -9.58
C TYR A 190 0.82 4.64 -8.69
N HIS A 191 0.58 4.64 -7.37
CA HIS A 191 1.30 5.51 -6.46
C HIS A 191 1.29 5.02 -5.02
N CYS A 192 2.19 5.56 -4.21
CA CYS A 192 2.09 5.47 -2.76
C CYS A 192 0.98 6.40 -2.27
N HIS A 193 0.16 5.97 -1.32
CA HIS A 193 -0.97 6.73 -0.77
C HIS A 193 -0.62 7.50 0.52
N ILE A 194 0.67 7.61 0.86
CA ILE A 194 1.15 8.57 1.85
C ILE A 194 1.27 9.91 1.14
N LEU A 195 0.53 10.92 1.59
CA LEU A 195 0.43 12.22 0.91
C LEU A 195 1.79 12.86 0.69
N GLU A 196 2.66 12.83 1.69
CA GLU A 196 4.01 13.39 1.60
C GLU A 196 4.87 12.67 0.53
N HIS A 197 4.70 11.36 0.37
CA HIS A 197 5.41 10.61 -0.66
C HIS A 197 4.83 10.88 -2.05
N GLU A 198 3.51 11.00 -2.15
CA GLU A 198 2.80 11.34 -3.38
C GLU A 198 3.20 12.73 -3.87
N ASP A 199 3.20 13.74 -2.99
CA ASP A 199 3.63 15.11 -3.28
C ASP A 199 5.11 15.18 -3.71
N MET A 200 5.95 14.28 -3.19
CA MET A 200 7.34 14.12 -3.60
C MET A 200 7.51 13.34 -4.91
N GLY A 201 6.41 12.90 -5.54
CA GLY A 201 6.43 12.22 -6.82
C GLY A 201 6.58 10.69 -6.75
N MET A 202 6.31 10.04 -5.62
CA MET A 202 6.25 8.57 -5.53
C MET A 202 5.02 8.02 -6.27
N MET A 203 4.99 8.26 -7.57
CA MET A 203 3.89 7.98 -8.47
C MET A 203 4.41 7.69 -9.88
N ARG A 204 3.72 6.84 -10.62
CA ARG A 204 4.07 6.50 -12.00
C ARG A 204 2.81 6.34 -12.84
N ASN A 205 2.97 6.54 -14.14
CA ASN A 205 1.94 6.20 -15.11
C ASN A 205 2.11 4.75 -15.59
N PHE A 206 0.99 4.14 -15.98
CA PHE A 206 1.00 2.97 -16.86
C PHE A 206 -0.03 3.14 -17.97
N ARG A 207 0.24 2.55 -19.13
CA ARG A 207 -0.61 2.64 -20.31
C ARG A 207 -1.24 1.29 -20.62
N VAL A 208 -2.55 1.27 -20.79
CA VAL A 208 -3.29 0.13 -21.35
C VAL A 208 -3.48 0.35 -22.84
N THR A 209 -3.04 -0.60 -23.68
CA THR A 209 -3.11 -0.53 -25.16
C THR A 209 -3.89 -1.71 -25.73
#